data_86584c9ef8e40dab33082e3251bea51b
#
_entry.id   86584c9ef8e40dab33082e3251bea51b
#
_cell.length_a   1.000
_cell.length_b   1.000
_cell.length_c   1.000
_cell.angle_alpha   90.00
_cell.angle_beta   90.00
_cell.angle_gamma   90.00
#
_symmetry.space_group_name_H-M   'P 1'
#
loop_
_entity.id
_entity.type
_entity.pdbx_description
1 polymer ?
#
loop_
_entity_poly.entity_id
_entity_poly.type
_entity_poly.pdbx_seq_one_letter_code
_entity_poly.pdbx_strand_id
1 'polypeptide(L)'
;FTVFEIDPAVIDIARDRGLFTFLRDSRAALVYRLGDARLTVAEEKDGAFDLLVMDAFTSDSVPVHLLTREAMATFARKVTPGGAILLHASNRFVDLEPVVGRAAA
;
A
#
# COMPACT_ATOMS: atom_id res chain seq x y z
N PHE A 1 -3.71 11.46 -5.20
CA PHE A 1 -3.82 10.22 -4.45
C PHE A 1 -3.52 9.04 -5.38
N THR A 2 -2.54 8.21 -5.05
CA THR A 2 -2.16 7.05 -5.85
C THR A 2 -2.63 5.77 -5.17
N VAL A 3 -3.31 4.90 -5.94
CA VAL A 3 -3.76 3.57 -5.51
C VAL A 3 -2.89 2.54 -6.21
N PHE A 4 -2.25 1.69 -5.43
CA PHE A 4 -1.50 0.53 -5.91
C PHE A 4 -2.36 -0.71 -5.70
N GLU A 5 -2.69 -1.42 -6.78
CA GLU A 5 -3.58 -2.58 -6.74
C GLU A 5 -3.05 -3.67 -7.67
N ILE A 6 -3.01 -4.90 -7.18
CA ILE A 6 -2.50 -6.03 -7.95
C ILE A 6 -3.59 -6.66 -8.84
N ASP A 7 -4.85 -6.59 -8.41
CA ASP A 7 -5.96 -7.22 -9.13
C ASP A 7 -6.77 -6.20 -9.95
N PRO A 8 -6.74 -6.28 -11.28
CA PRO A 8 -7.51 -5.37 -12.13
C PRO A 8 -9.02 -5.49 -11.89
N ALA A 9 -9.52 -6.63 -11.41
CA ALA A 9 -10.94 -6.79 -11.11
C ALA A 9 -11.39 -5.93 -9.92
N VAL A 10 -10.51 -5.70 -8.95
CA VAL A 10 -10.79 -4.80 -7.81
C VAL A 10 -10.97 -3.37 -8.31
N ILE A 11 -10.10 -2.91 -9.20
CA ILE A 11 -10.22 -1.57 -9.80
C ILE A 11 -11.53 -1.47 -10.61
N ASP A 12 -11.83 -2.46 -11.44
CA ASP A 12 -13.05 -2.51 -12.24
C ASP A 12 -14.31 -2.44 -11.35
N ILE A 13 -14.37 -3.23 -10.29
CA ILE A 13 -15.50 -3.25 -9.35
C ILE A 13 -15.63 -1.90 -8.64
N ALA A 14 -14.51 -1.34 -8.16
CA ALA A 14 -14.53 -0.12 -7.36
C ALA A 14 -14.84 1.13 -8.19
N ARG A 15 -14.44 1.16 -9.47
CA ARG A 15 -14.51 2.33 -10.34
C ARG A 15 -15.54 2.23 -11.42
N ASP A 16 -15.55 1.13 -12.17
CA ASP A 16 -16.17 1.09 -13.51
C ASP A 16 -17.57 0.45 -13.50
N ARG A 17 -17.85 -0.47 -12.58
CA ARG A 17 -19.16 -1.17 -12.54
C ARG A 17 -20.29 -0.39 -11.87
N GLY A 18 -20.00 0.77 -11.29
CA GLY A 18 -21.02 1.59 -10.63
C GLY A 18 -21.60 0.99 -9.34
N LEU A 19 -20.98 -0.07 -8.80
CA LEU A 19 -21.40 -0.70 -7.54
C LEU A 19 -21.01 0.16 -6.34
N PHE A 20 -19.96 0.97 -6.49
CA PHE A 20 -19.48 1.92 -5.49
C PHE A 20 -19.38 3.32 -6.08
N THR A 21 -19.55 4.33 -5.24
CA THR A 21 -19.51 5.73 -5.68
C THR A 21 -18.33 6.51 -5.13
N PHE A 22 -17.66 5.99 -4.11
CA PHE A 22 -16.63 6.74 -3.35
C PHE A 22 -15.45 7.22 -4.20
N LEU A 23 -15.01 6.46 -5.20
CA LEU A 23 -13.94 6.89 -6.10
C LEU A 23 -14.41 7.97 -7.06
N ARG A 24 -15.61 7.80 -7.64
CA ARG A 24 -16.22 8.78 -8.55
C ARG A 24 -16.54 10.09 -7.84
N ASP A 25 -17.00 10.02 -6.59
CA ASP A 25 -17.43 11.17 -5.82
C ASP A 25 -16.23 11.84 -5.08
N SER A 26 -15.03 11.23 -5.18
CA SER A 26 -13.81 11.80 -4.63
C SER A 26 -13.40 13.09 -5.34
N ARG A 27 -13.01 14.11 -4.55
CA ARG A 27 -12.42 15.36 -5.08
C ARG A 27 -10.93 15.23 -5.36
N ALA A 28 -10.29 14.13 -4.95
CA ALA A 28 -8.88 13.90 -5.18
C ALA A 28 -8.61 13.52 -6.64
N ALA A 29 -7.49 13.98 -7.18
CA ALA A 29 -6.94 13.41 -8.40
C ALA A 29 -6.46 11.98 -8.10
N LEU A 30 -7.07 10.98 -8.75
CA LEU A 30 -6.79 9.57 -8.53
C LEU A 30 -5.91 9.03 -9.65
N VAL A 31 -4.82 8.37 -9.26
CA VAL A 31 -3.91 7.65 -10.16
C VAL A 31 -3.90 6.18 -9.74
N TYR A 32 -4.00 5.28 -10.68
CA TYR A 32 -3.97 3.84 -10.42
C TYR A 32 -2.68 3.24 -10.98
N ARG A 33 -1.99 2.44 -10.16
CA ARG A 33 -0.80 1.64 -10.52
C ARG A 33 -1.16 0.17 -10.37
N LEU A 34 -1.34 -0.51 -11.49
CA LEU A 34 -1.64 -1.94 -11.49
C LEU A 34 -0.36 -2.74 -11.38
N GLY A 35 -0.30 -3.65 -10.43
CA GLY A 35 0.82 -4.56 -10.19
C GLY A 35 1.13 -4.76 -8.73
N ASP A 36 2.14 -5.61 -8.47
CA ASP A 36 2.66 -5.84 -7.12
C ASP A 36 3.14 -4.51 -6.50
N ALA A 37 2.60 -4.15 -5.32
CA ALA A 37 2.89 -2.88 -4.66
C ALA A 37 4.39 -2.71 -4.33
N ARG A 38 5.11 -3.80 -4.03
CA ARG A 38 6.55 -3.74 -3.78
C ARG A 38 7.32 -3.24 -5.00
N LEU A 39 6.90 -3.65 -6.18
CA LEU A 39 7.54 -3.27 -7.45
C LEU A 39 7.06 -1.89 -7.90
N THR A 40 5.76 -1.66 -7.92
CA THR A 40 5.18 -0.42 -8.44
C THR A 40 5.48 0.79 -7.56
N VAL A 41 5.51 0.64 -6.23
CA VAL A 41 5.98 1.70 -5.32
C VAL A 41 7.46 1.98 -5.53
N ALA A 42 8.29 0.96 -5.80
CA ALA A 42 9.72 1.15 -6.05
C ALA A 42 10.01 2.00 -7.29
N GLU A 43 9.13 2.01 -8.28
CA GLU A 43 9.23 2.81 -9.51
C GLU A 43 8.93 4.30 -9.28
N GLU A 44 8.23 4.65 -8.21
CA GLU A 44 7.94 6.05 -7.89
C GLU A 44 9.21 6.81 -7.47
N LYS A 45 9.17 8.13 -7.57
CA LYS A 45 10.29 8.99 -7.14
C LYS A 45 10.48 8.90 -5.63
N ASP A 46 11.71 9.04 -5.17
CA ASP A 46 12.00 9.20 -3.75
C ASP A 46 11.33 10.48 -3.22
N GLY A 47 10.72 10.39 -2.03
CA GLY A 47 9.95 11.48 -1.45
C GLY A 47 8.67 11.83 -2.21
N ALA A 48 8.06 10.89 -2.92
CA ALA A 48 6.83 11.13 -3.68
C ALA A 48 5.57 11.26 -2.80
N PHE A 49 5.61 10.73 -1.57
CA PHE A 49 4.43 10.61 -0.72
C PHE A 49 4.64 11.26 0.66
N ASP A 50 3.67 12.00 1.14
CA ASP A 50 3.62 12.47 2.53
C ASP A 50 3.09 11.38 3.46
N LEU A 51 2.25 10.50 2.92
CA LEU A 51 1.66 9.37 3.62
C LEU A 51 1.60 8.16 2.69
N LEU A 52 2.16 7.04 3.13
CA LEU A 52 2.01 5.74 2.49
C LEU A 52 1.18 4.83 3.40
N VAL A 53 0.02 4.40 2.93
CA VAL A 53 -0.86 3.46 3.64
C VAL A 53 -0.72 2.08 3.01
N MET A 54 -0.33 1.10 3.82
CA MET A 54 -0.19 -0.30 3.42
C MET A 54 -1.31 -1.12 4.05
N ASP A 55 -2.34 -1.36 3.26
CA ASP A 55 -3.51 -2.16 3.63
C ASP A 55 -3.71 -3.27 2.59
N ALA A 56 -2.66 -4.07 2.39
CA ALA A 56 -2.65 -5.16 1.41
C ALA A 56 -2.79 -6.50 2.12
N PHE A 57 -3.77 -7.28 1.70
CA PHE A 57 -4.04 -8.60 2.25
C PHE A 57 -4.11 -9.66 1.15
N THR A 58 -3.59 -10.85 1.48
CA THR A 58 -3.83 -12.07 0.71
C THR A 58 -4.57 -13.03 1.64
N SER A 59 -5.86 -13.24 1.39
CA SER A 59 -6.76 -13.95 2.32
C SER A 59 -6.78 -13.24 3.70
N ASP A 60 -6.29 -13.90 4.76
CA ASP A 60 -6.33 -13.40 6.13
C ASP A 60 -4.98 -12.84 6.62
N SER A 61 -4.04 -12.56 5.72
CA SER A 61 -2.69 -12.12 6.12
C SER A 61 -2.07 -11.09 5.18
N VAL A 62 -1.19 -10.26 5.75
CA VAL A 62 -0.35 -9.35 4.96
C VAL A 62 0.69 -10.17 4.20
N PRO A 63 0.89 -9.93 2.89
CA PRO A 63 1.91 -10.62 2.11
C PRO A 63 3.31 -10.42 2.70
N VAL A 64 3.99 -11.52 3.02
CA VAL A 64 5.29 -11.51 3.72
C VAL A 64 6.35 -10.68 2.98
N HIS A 65 6.33 -10.68 1.64
CA HIS A 65 7.29 -9.93 0.84
C HIS A 65 7.18 -8.39 0.99
N LEU A 66 6.04 -7.89 1.51
CA LEU A 66 5.87 -6.48 1.85
C LEU A 66 6.44 -6.12 3.23
N LEU A 67 6.70 -7.11 4.09
CA LEU A 67 7.16 -6.93 5.46
C LEU A 67 8.68 -7.15 5.63
N THR A 68 9.42 -7.32 4.55
CA THR A 68 10.88 -7.49 4.61
C THR A 68 11.59 -6.17 4.87
N ARG A 69 12.80 -6.23 5.42
CA ARG A 69 13.64 -5.02 5.63
C ARG A 69 13.87 -4.24 4.35
N GLU A 70 14.10 -4.95 3.24
CA GLU A 70 14.32 -4.35 1.93
C GLU A 70 13.07 -3.62 1.41
N ALA A 71 11.89 -4.20 1.64
CA ALA A 71 10.62 -3.56 1.30
C ALA A 71 10.43 -2.29 2.14
N MET A 72 10.60 -2.38 3.46
CA MET A 72 10.48 -1.23 4.37
C MET A 72 11.48 -0.12 4.03
N ALA A 73 12.74 -0.45 3.74
CA ALA A 73 13.74 0.51 3.29
C ALA A 73 13.36 1.19 1.96
N THR A 74 12.72 0.44 1.05
CA THR A 74 12.21 1.00 -0.20
C THR A 74 11.06 1.96 0.07
N PHE A 75 10.07 1.57 0.86
CA PHE A 75 8.92 2.40 1.21
C PHE A 75 9.33 3.67 1.96
N ALA A 76 10.30 3.56 2.89
CA ALA A 76 10.82 4.72 3.61
C ALA A 76 11.44 5.76 2.68
N ARG A 77 12.15 5.35 1.63
CA ARG A 77 12.69 6.29 0.63
C ARG A 77 11.60 7.00 -0.17
N LYS A 78 10.43 6.37 -0.36
CA LYS A 78 9.33 6.95 -1.15
C LYS A 78 8.50 7.97 -0.38
N VAL A 79 8.66 8.01 0.94
CA VAL A 79 8.00 8.99 1.81
C VAL A 79 8.90 10.20 2.01
N THR A 80 8.30 11.40 2.05
CA THR A 80 9.01 12.66 2.31
C THR A 80 9.62 12.69 3.71
N PRO A 81 10.70 13.47 3.95
CA PRO A 81 11.16 13.73 5.31
C PRO A 81 10.03 14.30 6.18
N GLY A 82 9.72 13.62 7.27
CA GLY A 82 8.59 13.97 8.14
C GLY A 82 7.24 13.38 7.73
N GLY A 83 7.16 12.67 6.61
CA GLY A 83 6.00 11.88 6.25
C GLY A 83 5.83 10.61 7.08
N ALA A 84 4.81 9.83 6.82
CA ALA A 84 4.48 8.66 7.60
C ALA A 84 4.17 7.43 6.74
N ILE A 85 4.46 6.25 7.29
CA ILE A 85 3.99 4.96 6.76
C ILE A 85 3.03 4.38 7.77
N LEU A 86 1.80 4.10 7.35
CA LEU A 86 0.80 3.37 8.11
C LEU A 86 0.71 1.95 7.58
N LEU A 87 0.91 0.99 8.47
CA LEU A 87 0.81 -0.43 8.12
C LEU A 87 -0.37 -1.06 8.87
N HIS A 88 -1.30 -1.65 8.14
CA HIS A 88 -2.32 -2.51 8.72
C HIS A 88 -1.69 -3.88 9.02
N ALA A 89 -1.37 -4.15 10.28
CA ALA A 89 -0.64 -5.34 10.73
C ALA A 89 -1.55 -6.39 11.37
N SER A 90 -2.88 -6.31 11.20
CA SER A 90 -3.76 -7.33 11.74
C SER A 90 -3.52 -8.69 11.06
N ASN A 91 -3.41 -9.73 11.87
CA ASN A 91 -3.26 -11.09 11.40
C ASN A 91 -3.98 -12.03 12.38
N ARG A 92 -4.68 -13.02 11.84
CA ARG A 92 -5.47 -13.95 12.65
C ARG A 92 -4.63 -14.88 13.51
N PHE A 93 -3.40 -15.16 13.11
CA PHE A 93 -2.58 -16.25 13.67
C PHE A 93 -1.25 -15.77 14.25
N VAL A 94 -0.77 -14.60 13.89
CA VAL A 94 0.58 -14.13 14.25
C VAL A 94 0.54 -12.66 14.65
N ASP A 95 1.23 -12.32 15.73
CA ASP A 95 1.51 -10.93 16.08
C ASP A 95 2.61 -10.38 15.16
N LEU A 96 2.24 -9.45 14.29
CA LEU A 96 3.14 -8.83 13.32
C LEU A 96 3.86 -7.57 13.84
N GLU A 97 3.42 -6.98 14.94
CA GLU A 97 4.06 -5.78 15.50
C GLU A 97 5.57 -5.94 15.73
N PRO A 98 6.05 -7.02 16.36
CA PRO A 98 7.50 -7.20 16.57
C PRO A 98 8.27 -7.42 15.27
N VAL A 99 7.61 -7.98 14.24
CA VAL A 99 8.23 -8.21 12.92
C VAL A 99 8.42 -6.88 12.21
N VAL A 100 7.35 -6.07 12.15
CA VAL A 100 7.35 -4.75 11.53
C VAL A 100 8.32 -3.82 12.24
N GLY A 101 8.31 -3.78 13.57
CA GLY A 101 9.24 -2.97 14.36
C GLY A 101 10.71 -3.28 14.08
N ARG A 102 11.07 -4.56 13.93
CA ARG A 102 12.44 -4.96 13.54
C ARG A 102 12.79 -4.70 12.09
N ALA A 103 11.81 -4.71 11.20
CA ALA A 103 12.04 -4.43 9.78
C ALA A 103 12.18 -2.92 9.51
N ALA A 104 11.57 -2.08 10.35
CA ALA A 104 11.61 -0.62 10.26
C ALA A 104 12.81 0.02 10.99
N ALA A 105 13.49 -0.75 11.86
CA ALA A 105 14.70 -0.31 12.57
C ALA A 105 15.96 -0.43 11.70
#